data_9582f3f9d9d07b99886e0dd6790cdea3
#
_entry.id   9582f3f9d9d07b99886e0dd6790cdea3
#
_cell.length_a   1.000
_cell.length_b   1.000
_cell.length_c   1.000
_cell.angle_alpha   90.00
_cell.angle_beta   90.00
_cell.angle_gamma   90.00
#
_symmetry.space_group_name_H-M   'P 1'
#
loop_
_entity.id
_entity.type
_entity.pdbx_description
1 polymer ?
#
loop_
_entity_poly.entity_id
_entity_poly.type
_entity_poly.pdbx_seq_one_letter_code
_entity_poly.pdbx_strand_id
1 'polypeptide(L)'
;MDADVIVVGAGPVGLLLAAELRLAGARPLVLERLAEPGAEPKARGIGALATEALRRRGLGEALAAHQERGLADKARDHGSEKGHFAQIFKIDPALQEEPDRVGTLIWQPDLERVLAAHLTSLTGGSSAAVLRGHEVIALTQDDSGVTVTVGTPDGERRLSAPYLVGCDGGRSAVRKLAGFDFPGTEPTSVVRRVLTDAPGLDKLPESGWTGTGMLMRAPGMVATVEFDGFPEDRGLPLTAEEMRASLFRVTGVDVELPEVRGGLRFTDGARQAATYRVGRVLLAGDAAHVHSPNGGQGLNLGLMDAVNLGWKLAATVTGRAPEGLLDTYTAERHPVGAAVLHNTRAQSALLLPGAHVAAMRDIVSDLLDFLEVNRYFGRMLSGLGTRYELPYPATHPLAGRACPDLRLVTGTGGTRTLSELCGSGRPLLVHAPFQPEAAEAAQPWRGALDVAEVTVRDRDDLASALIRPDGTVAWASGPGPADTVTLTAALRAWLPPA
;
A
#
# COMPACT_ATOMS: atom_id res chain seq x y z
N MET A 1 19.87 20.80 11.24
CA MET A 1 18.90 19.73 10.97
C MET A 1 19.62 18.57 10.32
N ASP A 2 19.35 17.35 10.79
CA ASP A 2 20.08 16.15 10.38
C ASP A 2 19.58 15.61 9.02
N ALA A 3 18.30 15.88 8.69
CA ALA A 3 17.64 15.50 7.45
C ALA A 3 16.58 16.54 7.05
N ASP A 4 16.01 16.41 5.85
CA ASP A 4 14.84 17.19 5.45
C ASP A 4 13.54 16.52 5.94
N VAL A 5 13.55 15.17 6.04
CA VAL A 5 12.46 14.36 6.58
C VAL A 5 13.02 13.18 7.38
N ILE A 6 12.56 13.02 8.62
CA ILE A 6 12.76 11.79 9.38
C ILE A 6 11.60 10.84 9.08
N VAL A 7 11.92 9.60 8.66
CA VAL A 7 10.96 8.51 8.46
C VAL A 7 11.17 7.47 9.56
N VAL A 8 10.15 7.16 10.34
CA VAL A 8 10.25 6.18 11.43
C VAL A 8 9.65 4.85 11.00
N GLY A 9 10.49 3.82 10.92
CA GLY A 9 10.17 2.47 10.44
C GLY A 9 10.74 2.19 9.06
N ALA A 10 11.54 1.12 8.94
CA ALA A 10 12.14 0.61 7.70
C ALA A 10 11.39 -0.62 7.13
N GLY A 11 10.08 -0.69 7.34
CA GLY A 11 9.19 -1.60 6.62
C GLY A 11 8.95 -1.13 5.17
N PRO A 12 8.12 -1.85 4.38
CA PRO A 12 7.94 -1.55 2.95
C PRO A 12 7.46 -0.11 2.71
N VAL A 13 6.57 0.41 3.56
CA VAL A 13 6.01 1.77 3.45
C VAL A 13 7.07 2.84 3.68
N GLY A 14 7.86 2.69 4.76
CA GLY A 14 8.91 3.67 5.08
C GLY A 14 10.06 3.66 4.08
N LEU A 15 10.47 2.48 3.60
CA LEU A 15 11.51 2.35 2.57
C LEU A 15 11.05 2.96 1.23
N LEU A 16 9.81 2.70 0.81
CA LEU A 16 9.26 3.30 -0.40
C LEU A 16 9.13 4.81 -0.26
N LEU A 17 8.61 5.30 0.87
CA LEU A 17 8.51 6.73 1.14
C LEU A 17 9.88 7.42 1.08
N ALA A 18 10.90 6.83 1.70
CA ALA A 18 12.25 7.37 1.64
C ALA A 18 12.81 7.40 0.20
N ALA A 19 12.53 6.37 -0.60
CA ALA A 19 12.90 6.35 -2.01
C ALA A 19 12.17 7.45 -2.82
N GLU A 20 10.87 7.64 -2.63
CA GLU A 20 10.09 8.71 -3.26
C GLU A 20 10.60 10.11 -2.87
N LEU A 21 10.88 10.32 -1.57
CA LEU A 21 11.48 11.57 -1.08
C LEU A 21 12.83 11.85 -1.75
N ARG A 22 13.69 10.82 -1.82
CA ARG A 22 15.03 10.95 -2.41
C ARG A 22 14.96 11.22 -3.90
N LEU A 23 14.11 10.50 -4.62
CA LEU A 23 13.88 10.69 -6.05
C LEU A 23 13.44 12.13 -6.37
N ALA A 24 12.56 12.68 -5.52
CA ALA A 24 12.07 14.05 -5.66
C ALA A 24 13.03 15.13 -5.08
N GLY A 25 14.24 14.74 -4.67
CA GLY A 25 15.33 15.67 -4.28
C GLY A 25 15.40 16.04 -2.80
N ALA A 26 14.58 15.44 -1.91
CA ALA A 26 14.71 15.61 -0.47
C ALA A 26 15.75 14.64 0.12
N ARG A 27 16.22 14.92 1.34
CA ARG A 27 17.15 14.08 2.10
C ARG A 27 16.40 13.36 3.23
N PRO A 28 15.89 12.13 3.02
CA PRO A 28 15.28 11.33 4.07
C PRO A 28 16.32 10.72 5.00
N LEU A 29 15.95 10.53 6.28
CA LEU A 29 16.64 9.71 7.27
C LEU A 29 15.66 8.72 7.87
N VAL A 30 15.87 7.43 7.62
CA VAL A 30 15.01 6.37 8.12
C VAL A 30 15.55 5.85 9.45
N LEU A 31 14.71 5.80 10.48
CA LEU A 31 15.02 5.25 11.81
C LEU A 31 14.27 3.93 11.99
N GLU A 32 14.98 2.86 12.27
CA GLU A 32 14.42 1.52 12.48
C GLU A 32 14.90 0.95 13.82
N ARG A 33 13.95 0.56 14.68
CA ARG A 33 14.26 0.01 16.00
C ARG A 33 14.96 -1.35 15.97
N LEU A 34 14.65 -2.18 14.95
CA LEU A 34 15.30 -3.49 14.79
C LEU A 34 16.73 -3.32 14.27
N ALA A 35 17.68 -4.05 14.85
CA ALA A 35 19.06 -4.07 14.38
C ALA A 35 19.18 -4.73 12.99
N GLU A 36 18.34 -5.74 12.72
CA GLU A 36 18.31 -6.49 11.47
C GLU A 36 16.92 -6.42 10.80
N PRO A 37 16.82 -6.58 9.49
CA PRO A 37 15.55 -6.70 8.80
C PRO A 37 14.71 -7.86 9.34
N GLY A 38 13.39 -7.66 9.47
CA GLY A 38 12.49 -8.72 9.88
C GLY A 38 12.42 -9.84 8.83
N ALA A 39 12.51 -11.09 9.29
CA ALA A 39 12.40 -12.27 8.41
C ALA A 39 10.95 -12.79 8.27
N GLU A 40 10.01 -12.26 9.05
CA GLU A 40 8.64 -12.75 9.13
C GLU A 40 7.84 -12.47 7.85
N PRO A 41 7.34 -13.51 7.15
CA PRO A 41 6.58 -13.35 5.90
C PRO A 41 5.14 -12.95 6.20
N LYS A 42 4.86 -11.67 6.40
CA LYS A 42 3.52 -11.14 6.73
C LYS A 42 2.60 -11.10 5.52
N ALA A 43 3.07 -10.60 4.38
CA ALA A 43 2.33 -10.51 3.14
C ALA A 43 3.03 -11.30 2.01
N ARG A 44 2.22 -11.87 1.08
CA ARG A 44 2.70 -12.71 -0.04
C ARG A 44 2.58 -12.03 -1.40
N GLY A 45 2.14 -10.79 -1.45
CA GLY A 45 2.00 -10.10 -2.73
C GLY A 45 1.57 -8.66 -2.57
N ILE A 46 1.70 -7.94 -3.68
CA ILE A 46 1.23 -6.57 -3.85
C ILE A 46 0.21 -6.50 -4.98
N GLY A 47 -0.77 -5.62 -4.86
CA GLY A 47 -1.83 -5.42 -5.85
C GLY A 47 -1.37 -4.64 -7.07
N ALA A 48 -2.29 -4.48 -8.03
CA ALA A 48 -2.03 -3.83 -9.32
C ALA A 48 -1.47 -2.41 -9.16
N LEU A 49 -2.08 -1.56 -8.35
CA LEU A 49 -1.64 -0.16 -8.16
C LEU A 49 -0.23 -0.05 -7.60
N ALA A 50 0.11 -0.87 -6.60
CA ALA A 50 1.45 -0.90 -6.03
C ALA A 50 2.48 -1.45 -7.04
N THR A 51 2.12 -2.50 -7.79
CA THR A 51 2.96 -3.04 -8.87
C THR A 51 3.26 -1.99 -9.93
N GLU A 52 2.24 -1.27 -10.41
CA GLU A 52 2.41 -0.20 -11.39
C GLU A 52 3.24 0.96 -10.84
N ALA A 53 3.02 1.34 -9.56
CA ALA A 53 3.84 2.36 -8.91
C ALA A 53 5.33 1.99 -8.90
N LEU A 54 5.66 0.75 -8.55
CA LEU A 54 7.04 0.26 -8.53
C LEU A 54 7.63 0.12 -9.94
N ARG A 55 6.83 -0.28 -10.95
CA ARG A 55 7.25 -0.28 -12.36
C ARG A 55 7.64 1.12 -12.83
N ARG A 56 6.87 2.15 -12.48
CA ARG A 56 7.20 3.56 -12.75
C ARG A 56 8.51 4.01 -12.10
N ARG A 57 9.03 3.29 -11.13
CA ARG A 57 10.34 3.52 -10.49
C ARG A 57 11.45 2.62 -11.01
N GLY A 58 11.21 1.94 -12.16
CA GLY A 58 12.20 1.08 -12.80
C GLY A 58 12.39 -0.27 -12.12
N LEU A 59 11.49 -0.68 -11.22
CA LEU A 59 11.60 -1.95 -10.48
C LEU A 59 10.90 -3.12 -11.18
N GLY A 60 10.47 -2.96 -12.44
CA GLY A 60 9.73 -3.97 -13.19
C GLY A 60 10.44 -5.30 -13.30
N GLU A 61 11.74 -5.31 -13.64
CA GLU A 61 12.54 -6.54 -13.76
C GLU A 61 12.72 -7.27 -12.42
N ALA A 62 12.99 -6.51 -11.34
CA ALA A 62 13.09 -7.09 -10.01
C ALA A 62 11.78 -7.75 -9.56
N LEU A 63 10.65 -7.12 -9.87
CA LEU A 63 9.32 -7.68 -9.58
C LEU A 63 9.04 -8.94 -10.44
N ALA A 64 9.40 -8.94 -11.70
CA ALA A 64 9.19 -10.09 -12.60
C ALA A 64 9.93 -11.34 -12.11
N ALA A 65 11.19 -11.20 -11.68
CA ALA A 65 11.97 -12.29 -11.12
C ALA A 65 11.34 -12.92 -9.85
N HIS A 66 10.63 -12.12 -9.04
CA HIS A 66 9.89 -12.62 -7.88
C HIS A 66 8.54 -13.24 -8.27
N GLN A 67 7.86 -12.67 -9.27
CA GLN A 67 6.61 -13.19 -9.80
C GLN A 67 6.72 -14.63 -10.31
N GLU A 68 7.78 -14.94 -11.08
CA GLU A 68 8.02 -16.29 -11.58
C GLU A 68 8.17 -17.32 -10.46
N ARG A 69 8.92 -16.98 -9.41
CA ARG A 69 9.06 -17.82 -8.21
C ARG A 69 7.74 -17.98 -7.45
N GLY A 70 7.03 -16.87 -7.25
CA GLY A 70 5.75 -16.84 -6.55
C GLY A 70 4.66 -17.65 -7.25
N LEU A 71 4.63 -17.65 -8.60
CA LEU A 71 3.71 -18.49 -9.38
C LEU A 71 4.03 -19.98 -9.25
N ALA A 72 5.32 -20.35 -9.26
CA ALA A 72 5.74 -21.73 -9.05
C ALA A 72 5.34 -22.24 -7.65
N ASP A 73 5.46 -21.40 -6.61
CA ASP A 73 5.02 -21.72 -5.26
C ASP A 73 3.49 -21.83 -5.16
N LYS A 74 2.74 -20.90 -5.78
CA LYS A 74 1.28 -20.94 -5.81
C LYS A 74 0.74 -22.19 -6.50
N ALA A 75 1.36 -22.62 -7.58
CA ALA A 75 0.98 -23.85 -8.29
C ALA A 75 1.15 -25.12 -7.43
N ARG A 76 2.18 -25.14 -6.56
CA ARG A 76 2.36 -26.25 -5.59
C ARG A 76 1.32 -26.22 -4.47
N ASP A 77 0.89 -25.03 -4.07
CA ASP A 77 -0.04 -24.85 -2.93
C ASP A 77 -1.51 -25.11 -3.31
N HIS A 78 -1.83 -25.47 -4.56
CA HIS A 78 -3.20 -25.65 -5.06
C HIS A 78 -4.16 -24.52 -4.70
N GLY A 79 -3.63 -23.27 -4.61
CA GLY A 79 -4.41 -22.09 -4.27
C GLY A 79 -5.50 -21.78 -5.31
N SER A 80 -6.62 -21.21 -4.87
CA SER A 80 -7.67 -20.77 -5.78
C SER A 80 -7.13 -19.73 -6.77
N GLU A 81 -7.45 -19.86 -8.04
CA GLU A 81 -7.19 -18.85 -9.07
C GLU A 81 -8.07 -17.62 -8.88
N LYS A 82 -9.22 -17.78 -8.22
CA LYS A 82 -10.18 -16.71 -7.96
C LYS A 82 -9.86 -15.97 -6.67
N GLY A 83 -10.08 -14.68 -6.67
CA GLY A 83 -10.08 -13.86 -5.47
C GLY A 83 -11.27 -14.16 -4.58
N HIS A 84 -11.24 -13.67 -3.33
CA HIS A 84 -12.30 -13.94 -2.37
C HIS A 84 -12.80 -12.66 -1.69
N PHE A 85 -14.06 -12.71 -1.25
CA PHE A 85 -14.62 -11.79 -0.28
C PHE A 85 -15.08 -12.61 0.95
N ALA A 86 -14.52 -12.33 2.11
CA ALA A 86 -14.79 -13.09 3.34
C ALA A 86 -14.67 -14.62 3.16
N GLN A 87 -13.61 -15.10 2.50
CA GLN A 87 -13.38 -16.52 2.16
C GLN A 87 -14.45 -17.14 1.21
N ILE A 88 -15.21 -16.33 0.48
CA ILE A 88 -16.05 -16.77 -0.64
C ILE A 88 -15.24 -16.58 -1.93
N PHE A 89 -14.69 -17.66 -2.47
CA PHE A 89 -13.73 -17.66 -3.58
C PHE A 89 -14.45 -17.64 -4.95
N LYS A 90 -15.11 -16.55 -5.27
CA LYS A 90 -15.87 -16.37 -6.52
C LYS A 90 -15.47 -15.13 -7.34
N ILE A 91 -14.57 -14.27 -6.84
CA ILE A 91 -14.14 -13.08 -7.59
C ILE A 91 -13.19 -13.51 -8.70
N ASP A 92 -13.67 -13.47 -9.93
CA ASP A 92 -12.96 -13.96 -11.10
C ASP A 92 -12.16 -12.84 -11.77
N PRO A 93 -10.81 -12.96 -11.83
CA PRO A 93 -9.99 -11.97 -12.49
C PRO A 93 -10.31 -11.76 -13.98
N ALA A 94 -10.75 -12.82 -14.67
CA ALA A 94 -11.10 -12.75 -16.10
C ALA A 94 -12.38 -11.96 -16.40
N LEU A 95 -13.24 -11.79 -15.39
CA LEU A 95 -14.48 -11.02 -15.50
C LEU A 95 -14.30 -9.52 -15.22
N GLN A 96 -13.12 -9.09 -14.76
CA GLN A 96 -12.88 -7.68 -14.42
C GLN A 96 -12.77 -6.81 -15.66
N GLU A 97 -13.00 -5.49 -15.50
CA GLU A 97 -12.97 -4.51 -16.62
C GLU A 97 -11.53 -4.29 -17.14
N GLU A 98 -10.53 -4.42 -16.27
CA GLU A 98 -9.11 -4.25 -16.59
C GLU A 98 -8.32 -5.51 -16.15
N PRO A 99 -8.53 -6.68 -16.81
CA PRO A 99 -7.98 -7.96 -16.38
C PRO A 99 -6.45 -8.02 -16.43
N ASP A 100 -5.83 -7.20 -17.26
CA ASP A 100 -4.37 -7.13 -17.43
C ASP A 100 -3.68 -6.33 -16.33
N ARG A 101 -4.42 -5.58 -15.52
CA ARG A 101 -3.89 -4.85 -14.37
C ARG A 101 -3.78 -5.80 -13.16
N VAL A 102 -2.69 -6.52 -13.11
CA VAL A 102 -2.44 -7.57 -12.12
C VAL A 102 -1.39 -7.16 -11.08
N GLY A 103 -1.51 -7.74 -9.90
CA GLY A 103 -0.52 -7.61 -8.83
C GLY A 103 0.70 -8.50 -9.05
N THR A 104 1.67 -8.41 -8.15
CA THR A 104 2.88 -9.22 -8.15
C THR A 104 2.94 -10.10 -6.90
N LEU A 105 3.23 -11.39 -7.08
CA LEU A 105 3.52 -12.30 -5.98
C LEU A 105 4.97 -12.09 -5.52
N ILE A 106 5.12 -11.52 -4.36
CA ILE A 106 6.41 -11.25 -3.71
C ILE A 106 6.23 -11.28 -2.20
N TRP A 107 7.05 -12.05 -1.48
CA TRP A 107 7.03 -12.03 -0.04
C TRP A 107 7.50 -10.67 0.51
N GLN A 108 6.90 -10.22 1.61
CA GLN A 108 7.23 -8.93 2.21
C GLN A 108 8.73 -8.75 2.49
N PRO A 109 9.49 -9.72 3.04
CA PRO A 109 10.94 -9.57 3.22
C PRO A 109 11.72 -9.38 1.91
N ASP A 110 11.24 -9.99 0.81
CA ASP A 110 11.84 -9.80 -0.52
C ASP A 110 11.54 -8.39 -1.05
N LEU A 111 10.31 -7.92 -0.88
CA LEU A 111 9.92 -6.56 -1.24
C LEU A 111 10.74 -5.53 -0.47
N GLU A 112 10.95 -5.73 0.83
CA GLU A 112 11.80 -4.85 1.66
C GLU A 112 13.24 -4.81 1.15
N ARG A 113 13.80 -5.96 0.72
CA ARG A 113 15.14 -6.01 0.09
C ARG A 113 15.19 -5.25 -1.23
N VAL A 114 14.19 -5.40 -2.10
CA VAL A 114 14.09 -4.66 -3.36
C VAL A 114 14.01 -3.15 -3.12
N LEU A 115 13.17 -2.72 -2.17
CA LEU A 115 13.01 -1.30 -1.83
C LEU A 115 14.26 -0.71 -1.16
N ALA A 116 14.93 -1.45 -0.28
CA ALA A 116 16.18 -1.02 0.35
C ALA A 116 17.30 -0.88 -0.68
N ALA A 117 17.43 -1.83 -1.62
CA ALA A 117 18.39 -1.74 -2.71
C ALA A 117 18.10 -0.54 -3.64
N HIS A 118 16.83 -0.28 -3.94
CA HIS A 118 16.41 0.89 -4.71
C HIS A 118 16.77 2.19 -4.00
N LEU A 119 16.45 2.33 -2.72
CA LEU A 119 16.83 3.50 -1.92
C LEU A 119 18.35 3.71 -1.92
N THR A 120 19.12 2.63 -1.75
CA THR A 120 20.60 2.68 -1.79
C THR A 120 21.12 3.15 -3.14
N SER A 121 20.53 2.70 -4.26
CA SER A 121 20.91 3.17 -5.59
C SER A 121 20.70 4.68 -5.79
N LEU A 122 19.59 5.21 -5.26
CA LEU A 122 19.26 6.63 -5.30
C LEU A 122 20.18 7.50 -4.42
N THR A 123 20.88 6.89 -3.43
CA THR A 123 21.83 7.58 -2.54
C THR A 123 23.29 7.42 -2.96
N GLY A 124 23.56 6.96 -4.19
CA GLY A 124 24.90 6.77 -4.69
C GLY A 124 25.67 5.63 -3.99
N GLY A 125 24.96 4.62 -3.53
CA GLY A 125 25.53 3.46 -2.83
C GLY A 125 25.68 3.62 -1.32
N SER A 126 25.26 4.75 -0.74
CA SER A 126 25.30 4.97 0.70
C SER A 126 24.10 4.34 1.40
N SER A 127 24.37 3.44 2.36
CA SER A 127 23.34 2.90 3.28
C SER A 127 22.99 3.87 4.42
N ALA A 128 23.62 5.04 4.48
CA ALA A 128 23.46 6.01 5.58
C ALA A 128 22.04 6.60 5.70
N ALA A 129 21.17 6.37 4.69
CA ALA A 129 19.77 6.79 4.76
C ALA A 129 18.93 5.95 5.76
N VAL A 130 19.39 4.78 6.21
CA VAL A 130 18.66 3.88 7.12
C VAL A 130 19.54 3.56 8.34
N LEU A 131 19.12 4.06 9.51
CA LEU A 131 19.76 3.79 10.80
C LEU A 131 18.95 2.71 11.53
N ARG A 132 19.52 1.51 11.66
CA ARG A 132 18.96 0.39 12.42
C ARG A 132 19.41 0.40 13.86
N GLY A 133 18.66 -0.25 14.77
CA GLY A 133 18.89 -0.20 16.21
C GLY A 133 18.60 1.20 16.79
N HIS A 134 17.75 1.99 16.11
CA HIS A 134 17.42 3.35 16.47
C HIS A 134 15.91 3.46 16.76
N GLU A 135 15.53 3.46 18.02
CA GLU A 135 14.13 3.54 18.47
C GLU A 135 13.74 4.97 18.88
N VAL A 136 12.69 5.50 18.29
CA VAL A 136 12.15 6.81 18.70
C VAL A 136 11.40 6.64 20.03
N ILE A 137 11.89 7.31 21.07
CA ILE A 137 11.38 7.24 22.44
C ILE A 137 10.69 8.53 22.92
N ALA A 138 11.00 9.67 22.28
CA ALA A 138 10.32 10.94 22.52
C ALA A 138 10.27 11.77 21.25
N LEU A 139 9.27 12.67 21.17
CA LEU A 139 9.04 13.55 20.04
C LEU A 139 8.51 14.88 20.53
N THR A 140 9.05 15.96 19.98
CA THR A 140 8.54 17.33 20.13
C THR A 140 8.51 18.02 18.79
N GLN A 141 7.60 18.97 18.59
CA GLN A 141 7.53 19.79 17.39
C GLN A 141 7.22 21.25 17.74
N ASP A 142 7.69 22.17 16.90
CA ASP A 142 7.40 23.59 16.93
C ASP A 142 7.31 24.15 15.49
N ASP A 143 7.25 25.48 15.34
CA ASP A 143 7.15 26.14 14.03
C ASP A 143 8.41 25.92 13.16
N SER A 144 9.56 25.56 13.75
CA SER A 144 10.82 25.35 13.04
C SER A 144 11.01 23.92 12.54
N GLY A 145 10.43 22.92 13.24
CA GLY A 145 10.62 21.51 12.88
C GLY A 145 10.16 20.53 13.94
N VAL A 146 10.66 19.31 13.78
CA VAL A 146 10.45 18.18 14.69
C VAL A 146 11.79 17.75 15.27
N THR A 147 11.84 17.50 16.58
CA THR A 147 12.98 16.90 17.26
C THR A 147 12.56 15.57 17.88
N VAL A 148 13.33 14.52 17.62
CA VAL A 148 13.13 13.19 18.23
C VAL A 148 14.31 12.85 19.14
N THR A 149 14.00 12.19 20.28
CA THR A 149 14.99 11.47 21.06
C THR A 149 14.97 10.02 20.62
N VAL A 150 16.13 9.49 20.31
CA VAL A 150 16.32 8.15 19.74
C VAL A 150 17.18 7.34 20.67
N GLY A 151 16.67 6.20 21.16
CA GLY A 151 17.46 5.20 21.87
C GLY A 151 18.31 4.42 20.88
N THR A 152 19.61 4.33 21.13
CA THR A 152 20.58 3.59 20.31
C THR A 152 21.41 2.66 21.20
N PRO A 153 22.16 1.69 20.65
CA PRO A 153 23.07 0.85 21.43
C PRO A 153 24.10 1.65 22.24
N ASP A 154 24.45 2.84 21.76
CA ASP A 154 25.48 3.71 22.40
C ASP A 154 24.86 4.78 23.32
N GLY A 155 23.55 4.72 23.59
CA GLY A 155 22.82 5.68 24.41
C GLY A 155 21.83 6.53 23.62
N GLU A 156 21.31 7.57 24.24
CA GLU A 156 20.31 8.44 23.61
C GLU A 156 20.97 9.50 22.69
N ARG A 157 20.31 9.76 21.57
CA ARG A 157 20.68 10.84 20.64
C ARG A 157 19.46 11.70 20.31
N ARG A 158 19.68 12.95 19.99
CA ARG A 158 18.65 13.86 19.44
C ARG A 158 18.89 14.08 17.97
N LEU A 159 17.81 13.98 17.18
CA LEU A 159 17.82 14.24 15.75
C LEU A 159 16.67 15.21 15.41
N SER A 160 16.88 16.05 14.40
CA SER A 160 15.91 17.08 14.01
C SER A 160 15.71 17.14 12.49
N ALA A 161 14.47 17.45 12.07
CA ALA A 161 14.12 17.68 10.68
C ALA A 161 12.92 18.65 10.57
N PRO A 162 12.68 19.26 9.38
CA PRO A 162 11.46 20.04 9.13
C PRO A 162 10.17 19.24 9.30
N TYR A 163 10.19 17.95 8.94
CA TYR A 163 9.03 17.05 9.04
C TYR A 163 9.43 15.65 9.50
N LEU A 164 8.45 14.93 10.05
CA LEU A 164 8.58 13.52 10.43
C LEU A 164 7.38 12.74 9.91
N VAL A 165 7.64 11.50 9.42
CA VAL A 165 6.58 10.57 9.02
C VAL A 165 6.70 9.27 9.80
N GLY A 166 5.63 8.89 10.53
CA GLY A 166 5.49 7.60 11.19
C GLY A 166 5.06 6.54 10.18
N CYS A 167 5.94 5.57 9.91
CA CYS A 167 5.72 4.34 9.15
C CYS A 167 5.98 3.10 10.03
N ASP A 168 5.84 3.24 11.35
CA ASP A 168 6.27 2.33 12.41
C ASP A 168 5.21 1.29 12.79
N GLY A 169 4.24 1.07 11.90
CA GLY A 169 3.29 -0.02 11.99
C GLY A 169 2.14 0.21 12.97
N GLY A 170 1.28 -0.79 13.14
CA GLY A 170 0.01 -0.66 13.86
C GLY A 170 0.12 -0.25 15.33
N ARG A 171 1.27 -0.51 15.98
CA ARG A 171 1.57 -0.08 17.35
C ARG A 171 2.28 1.26 17.45
N SER A 172 2.32 2.03 16.37
CA SER A 172 3.06 3.26 16.16
C SER A 172 3.34 4.06 17.44
N ALA A 173 4.63 4.26 17.74
CA ALA A 173 5.09 5.18 18.76
C ALA A 173 4.88 6.63 18.33
N VAL A 174 5.15 6.93 17.05
CA VAL A 174 4.95 8.28 16.48
C VAL A 174 3.52 8.75 16.65
N ARG A 175 2.52 7.90 16.30
CA ARG A 175 1.11 8.23 16.46
C ARG A 175 0.76 8.61 17.90
N LYS A 176 1.26 7.84 18.87
CA LYS A 176 1.00 8.06 20.30
C LYS A 176 1.72 9.31 20.83
N LEU A 177 3.00 9.47 20.49
CA LEU A 177 3.82 10.60 20.95
C LEU A 177 3.36 11.93 20.36
N ALA A 178 2.83 11.94 19.14
CA ALA A 178 2.30 13.13 18.50
C ALA A 178 0.82 13.41 18.81
N GLY A 179 0.15 12.55 19.61
CA GLY A 179 -1.21 12.77 20.10
C GLY A 179 -2.29 12.61 19.04
N PHE A 180 -2.11 11.75 18.04
CA PHE A 180 -3.16 11.46 17.06
C PHE A 180 -4.29 10.64 17.69
N ASP A 181 -5.53 11.07 17.50
CA ASP A 181 -6.71 10.27 17.77
C ASP A 181 -6.79 9.06 16.84
N PHE A 182 -7.11 7.89 17.40
CA PHE A 182 -7.14 6.63 16.65
C PHE A 182 -8.44 5.85 16.92
N PRO A 183 -9.59 6.40 16.50
CA PRO A 183 -10.90 5.78 16.68
C PRO A 183 -11.06 4.51 15.82
N GLY A 184 -12.00 3.65 16.21
CA GLY A 184 -12.32 2.44 15.46
C GLY A 184 -13.12 1.44 16.26
N THR A 185 -13.06 0.16 15.83
CA THR A 185 -13.75 -0.97 16.46
C THR A 185 -12.78 -1.84 17.24
N GLU A 186 -13.22 -2.35 18.38
CA GLU A 186 -12.51 -3.39 19.10
C GLU A 186 -12.51 -4.69 18.29
N PRO A 187 -11.51 -5.56 18.50
CA PRO A 187 -11.46 -6.84 17.83
C PRO A 187 -12.57 -7.78 18.29
N THR A 188 -13.12 -8.53 17.35
CA THR A 188 -14.11 -9.60 17.59
C THR A 188 -13.53 -10.99 17.30
N SER A 189 -12.36 -11.06 16.68
CA SER A 189 -11.68 -12.32 16.40
C SER A 189 -10.16 -12.21 16.55
N VAL A 190 -9.53 -13.34 16.87
CA VAL A 190 -8.08 -13.49 16.89
C VAL A 190 -7.67 -14.62 15.95
N VAL A 191 -6.71 -14.34 15.08
CA VAL A 191 -6.11 -15.32 14.19
C VAL A 191 -4.72 -15.65 14.71
N ARG A 192 -4.42 -16.95 14.79
CA ARG A 192 -3.10 -17.50 15.07
C ARG A 192 -2.65 -18.28 13.86
N ARG A 193 -1.50 -17.91 13.29
CA ARG A 193 -0.92 -18.58 12.11
C ARG A 193 0.50 -18.98 12.37
N VAL A 194 0.86 -20.20 11.97
CA VAL A 194 2.24 -20.70 12.01
C VAL A 194 2.62 -21.32 10.67
N LEU A 195 3.90 -21.24 10.34
CA LEU A 195 4.50 -22.03 9.28
C LEU A 195 5.10 -23.28 9.90
N THR A 196 4.66 -24.45 9.44
CA THR A 196 5.09 -25.73 10.02
C THR A 196 4.76 -26.89 9.07
N ASP A 197 5.65 -27.86 9.03
CA ASP A 197 5.47 -29.15 8.38
C ASP A 197 5.36 -30.28 9.43
N ALA A 198 4.81 -29.97 10.62
CA ALA A 198 4.74 -30.87 11.76
C ALA A 198 4.02 -32.18 11.40
N PRO A 199 4.52 -33.32 11.87
CA PRO A 199 3.80 -34.59 11.76
C PRO A 199 2.44 -34.53 12.44
N GLY A 200 1.42 -35.10 11.80
CA GLY A 200 0.06 -35.15 12.36
C GLY A 200 -0.86 -34.01 11.98
N LEU A 201 -0.40 -33.03 11.18
CA LEU A 201 -1.30 -32.05 10.56
C LEU A 201 -2.33 -32.69 9.63
N ASP A 202 -2.04 -33.85 9.10
CA ASP A 202 -2.94 -34.71 8.33
C ASP A 202 -4.15 -35.21 9.15
N LYS A 203 -4.04 -35.28 10.47
CA LYS A 203 -5.14 -35.64 11.39
C LYS A 203 -6.15 -34.49 11.57
N LEU A 204 -5.77 -33.26 11.26
CA LEU A 204 -6.68 -32.12 11.33
C LEU A 204 -7.76 -32.25 10.24
N PRO A 205 -9.00 -31.81 10.49
CA PRO A 205 -10.03 -31.73 9.46
C PRO A 205 -9.62 -30.82 8.30
N GLU A 206 -10.38 -30.84 7.22
CA GLU A 206 -10.20 -29.88 6.14
C GLU A 206 -10.46 -28.44 6.60
N SER A 207 -9.92 -27.47 5.86
CA SER A 207 -10.15 -26.05 6.13
C SER A 207 -11.63 -25.74 6.14
N GLY A 208 -12.08 -25.00 7.12
CA GLY A 208 -13.47 -24.62 7.26
C GLY A 208 -13.88 -24.25 8.68
N TRP A 209 -15.18 -24.07 8.82
CA TRP A 209 -15.82 -23.76 10.10
C TRP A 209 -15.90 -25.01 10.96
N THR A 210 -15.67 -24.81 12.27
CA THR A 210 -15.92 -25.81 13.33
C THR A 210 -17.00 -25.27 14.28
N GLY A 211 -17.35 -26.04 15.28
CA GLY A 211 -18.31 -25.57 16.29
C GLY A 211 -17.80 -24.39 17.16
N THR A 212 -16.50 -24.16 17.20
CA THR A 212 -15.84 -23.22 18.12
C THR A 212 -14.95 -22.17 17.42
N GLY A 213 -14.75 -22.31 16.09
CA GLY A 213 -13.89 -21.39 15.36
C GLY A 213 -13.76 -21.76 13.89
N MET A 214 -12.65 -21.40 13.28
CA MET A 214 -12.34 -21.76 11.90
C MET A 214 -10.90 -22.25 11.79
N LEU A 215 -10.70 -23.32 11.04
CA LEU A 215 -9.40 -23.87 10.68
C LEU A 215 -9.05 -23.48 9.25
N MET A 216 -7.83 -22.99 9.03
CA MET A 216 -7.25 -22.78 7.71
C MET A 216 -5.96 -23.61 7.58
N ARG A 217 -5.86 -24.39 6.52
CA ARG A 217 -4.70 -25.22 6.21
C ARG A 217 -4.23 -24.96 4.79
N ALA A 218 -2.92 -24.89 4.62
CA ALA A 218 -2.25 -24.92 3.33
C ALA A 218 -0.92 -25.71 3.52
N PRO A 219 -0.28 -26.19 2.45
CA PRO A 219 1.04 -26.80 2.56
C PRO A 219 2.01 -25.89 3.33
N GLY A 220 2.63 -26.43 4.38
CA GLY A 220 3.56 -25.68 5.22
C GLY A 220 2.94 -24.62 6.14
N MET A 221 1.60 -24.52 6.24
CA MET A 221 0.92 -23.51 7.04
C MET A 221 -0.35 -24.02 7.69
N VAL A 222 -0.55 -23.65 8.95
CA VAL A 222 -1.83 -23.82 9.64
C VAL A 222 -2.20 -22.57 10.40
N ALA A 223 -3.50 -22.23 10.40
CA ALA A 223 -4.02 -21.10 11.16
C ALA A 223 -5.40 -21.44 11.77
N THR A 224 -5.67 -20.80 12.90
CA THR A 224 -6.97 -20.83 13.58
C THR A 224 -7.57 -19.45 13.67
N VAL A 225 -8.89 -19.35 13.64
CA VAL A 225 -9.64 -18.15 13.97
C VAL A 225 -10.54 -18.47 15.17
N GLU A 226 -10.43 -17.69 16.22
CA GLU A 226 -11.23 -17.81 17.44
C GLU A 226 -11.92 -16.47 17.72
N PHE A 227 -13.12 -16.52 18.32
CA PHE A 227 -13.98 -15.34 18.58
C PHE A 227 -14.00 -14.94 20.05
N ASP A 228 -13.21 -15.62 20.88
CA ASP A 228 -12.95 -15.35 22.28
C ASP A 228 -11.49 -15.69 22.62
N GLY A 229 -11.11 -15.58 23.88
CA GLY A 229 -9.77 -15.96 24.34
C GLY A 229 -8.66 -15.07 23.79
N PHE A 230 -8.90 -13.76 23.72
CA PHE A 230 -7.87 -12.80 23.34
C PHE A 230 -6.72 -12.83 24.35
N PRO A 231 -5.45 -13.01 23.89
CA PRO A 231 -4.32 -12.99 24.80
C PRO A 231 -4.16 -11.59 25.42
N GLU A 232 -3.89 -11.54 26.73
CA GLU A 232 -3.66 -10.30 27.47
C GLU A 232 -2.44 -9.56 26.91
N ASP A 233 -1.34 -10.27 26.66
CA ASP A 233 -0.14 -9.73 26.05
C ASP A 233 0.00 -10.14 24.58
N ARG A 234 -0.41 -9.24 23.70
CA ARG A 234 -0.29 -9.40 22.24
C ARG A 234 1.13 -9.13 21.72
N GLY A 235 2.05 -8.71 22.60
CA GLY A 235 3.44 -8.36 22.26
C GLY A 235 4.37 -9.55 22.21
N LEU A 236 4.06 -10.61 22.95
CA LEU A 236 4.87 -11.81 23.00
C LEU A 236 4.79 -12.63 21.70
N PRO A 237 5.86 -13.33 21.31
CA PRO A 237 5.83 -14.27 20.20
C PRO A 237 4.76 -15.35 20.39
N LEU A 238 4.19 -15.83 19.29
CA LEU A 238 3.28 -16.97 19.30
C LEU A 238 4.09 -18.24 19.59
N THR A 239 3.74 -18.97 20.67
CA THR A 239 4.44 -20.20 21.05
C THR A 239 3.78 -21.44 20.43
N ALA A 240 4.54 -22.56 20.38
CA ALA A 240 4.02 -23.85 19.94
C ALA A 240 2.88 -24.33 20.85
N GLU A 241 3.00 -24.12 22.16
CA GLU A 241 1.98 -24.47 23.15
C GLU A 241 0.68 -23.69 22.93
N GLU A 242 0.76 -22.36 22.72
CA GLU A 242 -0.42 -21.54 22.41
C GLU A 242 -1.10 -22.00 21.13
N MET A 243 -0.33 -22.27 20.06
CA MET A 243 -0.90 -22.74 18.79
C MET A 243 -1.54 -24.11 18.92
N ARG A 244 -0.89 -25.05 19.65
CA ARG A 244 -1.45 -26.37 19.93
C ARG A 244 -2.77 -26.28 20.70
N ALA A 245 -2.80 -25.46 21.75
CA ALA A 245 -4.01 -25.21 22.52
C ALA A 245 -5.14 -24.62 21.66
N SER A 246 -4.82 -23.68 20.77
CA SER A 246 -5.78 -23.11 19.83
C SER A 246 -6.30 -24.13 18.82
N LEU A 247 -5.43 -24.96 18.23
CA LEU A 247 -5.83 -26.05 17.35
C LEU A 247 -6.78 -27.02 18.06
N PHE A 248 -6.46 -27.40 19.29
CA PHE A 248 -7.32 -28.28 20.08
C PHE A 248 -8.70 -27.66 20.36
N ARG A 249 -8.77 -26.37 20.75
CA ARG A 249 -10.04 -25.68 20.97
C ARG A 249 -10.89 -25.61 19.70
N VAL A 250 -10.26 -25.37 18.56
CA VAL A 250 -10.95 -25.18 17.28
C VAL A 250 -11.36 -26.52 16.65
N THR A 251 -10.54 -27.57 16.77
CA THR A 251 -10.75 -28.83 16.02
C THR A 251 -11.05 -30.04 16.89
N GLY A 252 -10.78 -29.97 18.19
CA GLY A 252 -10.83 -31.13 19.07
C GLY A 252 -9.66 -32.11 18.87
N VAL A 253 -8.71 -31.83 17.97
CA VAL A 253 -7.58 -32.71 17.64
C VAL A 253 -6.33 -32.20 18.32
N ASP A 254 -5.64 -33.09 19.05
CA ASP A 254 -4.34 -32.81 19.64
C ASP A 254 -3.24 -33.10 18.62
N VAL A 255 -2.46 -32.07 18.28
CA VAL A 255 -1.38 -32.15 17.30
C VAL A 255 -0.09 -31.73 17.98
N GLU A 256 0.96 -32.52 17.85
CA GLU A 256 2.29 -32.13 18.33
C GLU A 256 2.91 -31.09 17.37
N LEU A 257 3.30 -29.93 17.93
CA LEU A 257 4.01 -28.89 17.22
C LEU A 257 5.40 -28.73 17.87
N PRO A 258 6.42 -29.36 17.32
CA PRO A 258 7.77 -29.34 17.93
C PRO A 258 8.42 -27.96 17.82
N GLU A 259 8.11 -27.20 16.75
CA GLU A 259 8.66 -25.88 16.49
C GLU A 259 7.64 -25.02 15.75
N VAL A 260 7.61 -23.73 16.08
CA VAL A 260 6.82 -22.71 15.40
C VAL A 260 7.74 -21.77 14.65
N ARG A 261 7.64 -21.79 13.32
CA ARG A 261 8.31 -20.82 12.47
C ARG A 261 7.28 -19.82 11.93
N GLY A 262 7.67 -18.54 11.80
CA GLY A 262 6.79 -17.51 11.24
C GLY A 262 5.46 -17.39 11.99
N GLY A 263 5.49 -17.49 13.33
CA GLY A 263 4.29 -17.39 14.17
C GLY A 263 3.73 -15.97 14.18
N LEU A 264 2.50 -15.78 13.71
CA LEU A 264 1.81 -14.51 13.70
C LEU A 264 0.49 -14.59 14.47
N ARG A 265 0.23 -13.55 15.25
CA ARG A 265 -1.03 -13.31 15.93
C ARG A 265 -1.57 -11.96 15.50
N PHE A 266 -2.77 -11.93 14.96
CA PHE A 266 -3.44 -10.68 14.56
C PHE A 266 -4.94 -10.74 14.85
N THR A 267 -5.57 -9.58 14.87
CA THR A 267 -7.00 -9.43 15.17
C THR A 267 -7.68 -8.67 14.04
N ASP A 268 -9.01 -8.67 14.06
CA ASP A 268 -9.84 -7.94 13.11
C ASP A 268 -10.21 -6.52 13.59
N GLY A 269 -9.60 -6.02 14.66
CA GLY A 269 -9.77 -4.64 15.09
C GLY A 269 -9.46 -3.66 13.96
N ALA A 270 -10.36 -2.72 13.70
CA ALA A 270 -10.23 -1.75 12.62
C ALA A 270 -10.22 -0.33 13.18
N ARG A 271 -9.07 0.37 13.06
CA ARG A 271 -8.86 1.72 13.58
C ARG A 271 -8.17 2.59 12.55
N GLN A 272 -8.52 3.87 12.50
CA GLN A 272 -7.91 4.84 11.60
C GLN A 272 -7.64 6.14 12.35
N ALA A 273 -6.47 6.76 12.10
CA ALA A 273 -6.18 8.09 12.62
C ALA A 273 -7.20 9.10 12.07
N ALA A 274 -7.73 9.95 12.94
CA ALA A 274 -8.73 10.95 12.57
C ALA A 274 -8.22 11.95 11.50
N THR A 275 -6.91 12.15 11.47
CA THR A 275 -6.18 12.87 10.42
C THR A 275 -4.84 12.18 10.19
N TYR A 276 -4.26 12.33 9.00
CA TYR A 276 -2.92 11.79 8.70
C TYR A 276 -1.81 12.81 8.92
N ARG A 277 -2.16 14.02 9.39
CA ARG A 277 -1.20 15.09 9.69
C ARG A 277 -1.59 15.84 10.95
N VAL A 278 -0.63 16.06 11.84
CA VAL A 278 -0.69 16.98 12.99
C VAL A 278 0.56 17.85 12.96
N GLY A 279 0.40 19.10 12.54
CA GLY A 279 1.52 20.02 12.37
C GLY A 279 2.55 19.53 11.35
N ARG A 280 3.73 19.16 11.83
CA ARG A 280 4.88 18.68 11.04
C ARG A 280 5.07 17.17 11.11
N VAL A 281 4.18 16.47 11.80
CA VAL A 281 4.18 15.02 11.93
C VAL A 281 3.07 14.43 11.06
N LEU A 282 3.42 13.43 10.24
CA LEU A 282 2.49 12.70 9.38
C LEU A 282 2.54 11.20 9.69
N LEU A 283 1.51 10.47 9.26
CA LEU A 283 1.43 9.02 9.38
C LEU A 283 1.18 8.38 8.01
N ALA A 284 1.75 7.19 7.77
CA ALA A 284 1.50 6.39 6.57
C ALA A 284 1.46 4.89 6.91
N GLY A 285 0.68 4.12 6.14
CA GLY A 285 0.50 2.69 6.35
C GLY A 285 -0.17 2.36 7.68
N ASP A 286 0.21 1.23 8.27
CA ASP A 286 -0.41 0.75 9.52
C ASP A 286 -0.27 1.73 10.70
N ALA A 287 0.63 2.70 10.65
CA ALA A 287 0.69 3.78 11.64
C ALA A 287 -0.55 4.68 11.56
N ALA A 288 -1.11 4.88 10.36
CA ALA A 288 -2.31 5.68 10.12
C ALA A 288 -3.62 4.85 10.18
N HIS A 289 -3.57 3.57 9.84
CA HIS A 289 -4.76 2.69 9.76
C HIS A 289 -4.39 1.22 9.97
N VAL A 290 -5.17 0.55 10.78
CA VAL A 290 -5.07 -0.91 11.01
C VAL A 290 -6.41 -1.55 10.76
N HIS A 291 -6.40 -2.76 10.21
CA HIS A 291 -7.60 -3.53 9.94
C HIS A 291 -7.26 -5.02 9.80
N SER A 292 -8.28 -5.87 9.73
CA SER A 292 -8.13 -7.29 9.42
C SER A 292 -7.38 -7.49 8.08
N PRO A 293 -6.51 -8.50 7.96
CA PRO A 293 -5.82 -8.81 6.71
C PRO A 293 -6.73 -9.38 5.62
N ASN A 294 -8.03 -9.48 5.87
CA ASN A 294 -9.01 -9.97 4.90
C ASN A 294 -8.95 -9.16 3.60
N GLY A 295 -8.80 -9.87 2.48
CA GLY A 295 -8.64 -9.25 1.16
C GLY A 295 -7.24 -8.72 0.83
N GLY A 296 -6.24 -8.84 1.73
CA GLY A 296 -4.84 -8.51 1.46
C GLY A 296 -4.56 -7.04 1.16
N GLN A 297 -5.39 -6.10 1.65
CA GLN A 297 -5.35 -4.69 1.24
C GLN A 297 -4.36 -3.81 2.02
N GLY A 298 -3.97 -4.18 3.26
CA GLY A 298 -3.21 -3.28 4.17
C GLY A 298 -1.86 -2.84 3.61
N LEU A 299 -1.02 -3.78 3.14
CA LEU A 299 0.26 -3.44 2.54
C LEU A 299 0.08 -2.53 1.32
N ASN A 300 -0.89 -2.83 0.46
CA ASN A 300 -1.19 -2.05 -0.75
C ASN A 300 -1.65 -0.63 -0.41
N LEU A 301 -2.52 -0.47 0.59
CA LEU A 301 -2.98 0.82 1.08
C LEU A 301 -1.80 1.67 1.56
N GLY A 302 -0.90 1.09 2.37
CA GLY A 302 0.28 1.77 2.90
C GLY A 302 1.32 2.13 1.82
N LEU A 303 1.56 1.26 0.82
CA LEU A 303 2.45 1.58 -0.30
C LEU A 303 1.91 2.76 -1.11
N MET A 304 0.58 2.81 -1.33
CA MET A 304 -0.03 3.95 -2.03
C MET A 304 -0.06 5.22 -1.17
N ASP A 305 -0.06 5.12 0.17
CA ASP A 305 0.17 6.29 1.03
C ASP A 305 1.57 6.86 0.81
N ALA A 306 2.60 6.00 0.78
CA ALA A 306 3.99 6.41 0.56
C ALA A 306 4.18 7.10 -0.79
N VAL A 307 3.61 6.54 -1.86
CA VAL A 307 3.70 7.10 -3.22
C VAL A 307 2.95 8.43 -3.33
N ASN A 308 1.78 8.55 -2.69
CA ASN A 308 1.01 9.81 -2.70
C ASN A 308 1.69 10.90 -1.87
N LEU A 309 2.25 10.55 -0.70
CA LEU A 309 2.89 11.51 0.21
C LEU A 309 4.27 11.95 -0.27
N GLY A 310 5.08 11.03 -0.81
CA GLY A 310 6.51 11.23 -1.02
C GLY A 310 6.83 12.46 -1.86
N TRP A 311 6.21 12.60 -3.03
CA TRP A 311 6.44 13.74 -3.92
C TRP A 311 5.88 15.06 -3.35
N LYS A 312 4.73 15.02 -2.65
CA LYS A 312 4.11 16.20 -2.02
C LYS A 312 4.99 16.75 -0.89
N LEU A 313 5.45 15.85 -0.04
CA LEU A 313 6.32 16.23 1.08
C LEU A 313 7.70 16.69 0.59
N ALA A 314 8.27 16.03 -0.42
CA ALA A 314 9.52 16.47 -1.03
C ALA A 314 9.39 17.87 -1.66
N ALA A 315 8.30 18.14 -2.40
CA ALA A 315 8.04 19.47 -2.94
C ALA A 315 7.93 20.52 -1.81
N THR A 316 7.28 20.16 -0.69
CA THR A 316 7.12 21.05 0.47
C THR A 316 8.45 21.38 1.12
N VAL A 317 9.29 20.40 1.44
CA VAL A 317 10.58 20.64 2.13
C VAL A 317 11.62 21.30 1.25
N THR A 318 11.47 21.21 -0.08
CA THR A 318 12.35 21.87 -1.05
C THR A 318 11.82 23.23 -1.54
N GLY A 319 10.71 23.73 -0.98
CA GLY A 319 10.12 25.02 -1.33
C GLY A 319 9.49 25.08 -2.73
N ARG A 320 9.13 23.93 -3.32
CA ARG A 320 8.55 23.82 -4.66
C ARG A 320 7.06 23.46 -4.65
N ALA A 321 6.45 23.34 -3.47
CA ALA A 321 5.04 23.02 -3.35
C ALA A 321 4.16 24.25 -3.60
N PRO A 322 3.09 24.16 -4.40
CA PRO A 322 2.02 25.14 -4.33
C PRO A 322 1.38 25.11 -2.93
N GLU A 323 0.74 26.21 -2.55
CA GLU A 323 0.06 26.33 -1.27
C GLU A 323 -1.00 25.22 -1.11
N GLY A 324 -1.07 24.61 0.07
CA GLY A 324 -2.05 23.56 0.37
C GLY A 324 -1.73 22.17 -0.21
N LEU A 325 -0.66 21.99 -1.00
CA LEU A 325 -0.34 20.71 -1.62
C LEU A 325 -0.27 19.56 -0.59
N LEU A 326 0.41 19.79 0.53
CA LEU A 326 0.60 18.74 1.55
C LEU A 326 -0.71 18.38 2.27
N ASP A 327 -1.68 19.30 2.35
CA ASP A 327 -2.99 19.05 2.97
C ASP A 327 -3.83 18.09 2.14
N THR A 328 -3.58 18.02 0.82
CA THR A 328 -4.22 17.04 -0.06
C THR A 328 -3.88 15.60 0.29
N TYR A 329 -2.80 15.33 1.04
CA TYR A 329 -2.47 13.97 1.48
C TYR A 329 -3.58 13.36 2.33
N THR A 330 -3.99 14.05 3.40
CA THR A 330 -5.11 13.57 4.23
C THR A 330 -6.42 13.55 3.43
N ALA A 331 -6.70 14.58 2.64
CA ALA A 331 -7.93 14.68 1.85
C ALA A 331 -8.08 13.51 0.84
N GLU A 332 -7.00 13.08 0.22
CA GLU A 332 -7.00 11.99 -0.75
C GLU A 332 -6.92 10.61 -0.10
N ARG A 333 -6.08 10.42 0.93
CA ARG A 333 -5.77 9.08 1.45
C ARG A 333 -6.69 8.63 2.60
N HIS A 334 -7.18 9.56 3.41
CA HIS A 334 -8.07 9.22 4.53
C HIS A 334 -9.39 8.57 4.04
N PRO A 335 -10.10 9.08 3.01
CA PRO A 335 -11.31 8.42 2.51
C PRO A 335 -11.04 7.02 1.95
N VAL A 336 -9.90 6.81 1.29
CA VAL A 336 -9.50 5.48 0.78
C VAL A 336 -9.27 4.51 1.94
N GLY A 337 -8.55 4.93 2.99
CA GLY A 337 -8.37 4.16 4.20
C GLY A 337 -9.71 3.81 4.86
N ALA A 338 -10.63 4.78 4.98
CA ALA A 338 -11.96 4.57 5.55
C ALA A 338 -12.76 3.53 4.74
N ALA A 339 -12.70 3.55 3.40
CA ALA A 339 -13.36 2.57 2.54
C ALA A 339 -12.78 1.16 2.73
N VAL A 340 -11.46 1.02 2.87
CA VAL A 340 -10.82 -0.27 3.16
C VAL A 340 -11.23 -0.80 4.53
N LEU A 341 -11.26 0.05 5.56
CA LEU A 341 -11.71 -0.35 6.89
C LEU A 341 -13.20 -0.75 6.90
N HIS A 342 -14.04 -0.06 6.14
CA HIS A 342 -15.45 -0.41 5.98
C HIS A 342 -15.61 -1.79 5.34
N ASN A 343 -14.90 -2.04 4.24
CA ASN A 343 -14.87 -3.31 3.55
C ASN A 343 -14.38 -4.45 4.46
N THR A 344 -13.25 -4.28 5.15
CA THR A 344 -12.70 -5.34 6.00
C THR A 344 -13.58 -5.64 7.22
N ARG A 345 -14.29 -4.64 7.77
CA ARG A 345 -15.34 -4.88 8.79
C ARG A 345 -16.49 -5.71 8.26
N ALA A 346 -16.96 -5.44 7.03
CA ALA A 346 -18.00 -6.24 6.40
C ALA A 346 -17.54 -7.70 6.18
N GLN A 347 -16.29 -7.90 5.74
CA GLN A 347 -15.71 -9.23 5.64
C GLN A 347 -15.62 -9.93 7.00
N SER A 348 -15.17 -9.23 8.05
CA SER A 348 -15.09 -9.79 9.40
C SER A 348 -16.47 -10.18 9.92
N ALA A 349 -17.50 -9.36 9.68
CA ALA A 349 -18.88 -9.70 10.06
C ALA A 349 -19.39 -10.99 9.39
N LEU A 350 -19.05 -11.21 8.12
CA LEU A 350 -19.38 -12.44 7.40
C LEU A 350 -18.55 -13.66 7.83
N LEU A 351 -17.50 -13.46 8.62
CA LEU A 351 -16.69 -14.53 9.19
C LEU A 351 -17.09 -14.87 10.64
N LEU A 352 -18.10 -14.24 11.20
CA LEU A 352 -18.64 -14.62 12.52
C LEU A 352 -19.41 -15.95 12.45
N PRO A 353 -19.42 -16.73 13.53
CA PRO A 353 -20.21 -17.96 13.58
C PRO A 353 -21.72 -17.65 13.71
N GLY A 354 -22.56 -18.62 13.30
CA GLY A 354 -23.99 -18.61 13.55
C GLY A 354 -24.85 -18.69 12.29
N ALA A 355 -26.06 -19.22 12.46
CA ALA A 355 -26.97 -19.54 11.35
C ALA A 355 -27.39 -18.30 10.53
N HIS A 356 -27.55 -17.14 11.17
CA HIS A 356 -27.88 -15.90 10.46
C HIS A 356 -26.75 -15.44 9.55
N VAL A 357 -25.50 -15.54 10.01
CA VAL A 357 -24.33 -15.19 9.19
C VAL A 357 -24.15 -16.21 8.06
N ALA A 358 -24.36 -17.52 8.32
CA ALA A 358 -24.31 -18.53 7.28
C ALA A 358 -25.30 -18.23 6.15
N ALA A 359 -26.57 -17.93 6.49
CA ALA A 359 -27.59 -17.56 5.50
C ALA A 359 -27.19 -16.28 4.71
N MET A 360 -26.61 -15.28 5.38
CA MET A 360 -26.11 -14.07 4.69
C MET A 360 -24.94 -14.40 3.75
N ARG A 361 -24.04 -15.29 4.15
CA ARG A 361 -22.92 -15.74 3.31
C ARG A 361 -23.42 -16.44 2.05
N ASP A 362 -24.45 -17.29 2.17
CA ASP A 362 -25.04 -17.97 1.02
C ASP A 362 -25.61 -16.95 0.02
N ILE A 363 -26.36 -15.95 0.50
CA ILE A 363 -26.88 -14.86 -0.34
C ILE A 363 -25.74 -14.09 -1.00
N VAL A 364 -24.68 -13.72 -0.28
CA VAL A 364 -23.53 -13.02 -0.86
C VAL A 364 -22.81 -13.89 -1.88
N SER A 365 -22.72 -15.21 -1.63
CA SER A 365 -22.15 -16.16 -2.57
C SER A 365 -22.95 -16.20 -3.88
N ASP A 366 -24.29 -16.24 -3.81
CA ASP A 366 -25.16 -16.22 -4.99
C ASP A 366 -25.07 -14.88 -5.74
N LEU A 367 -25.01 -13.77 -5.02
CA LEU A 367 -24.82 -12.43 -5.60
C LEU A 367 -23.52 -12.31 -6.39
N LEU A 368 -22.42 -12.94 -5.94
CA LEU A 368 -21.13 -12.91 -6.63
C LEU A 368 -21.14 -13.63 -7.99
N ASP A 369 -22.15 -14.41 -8.31
CA ASP A 369 -22.34 -15.03 -9.64
C ASP A 369 -22.83 -14.01 -10.69
N PHE A 370 -23.39 -12.86 -10.27
CA PHE A 370 -23.75 -11.78 -11.19
C PHE A 370 -22.52 -10.96 -11.59
N LEU A 371 -22.35 -10.75 -12.89
CA LEU A 371 -21.20 -10.06 -13.47
C LEU A 371 -20.93 -8.68 -12.84
N GLU A 372 -21.94 -7.86 -12.70
CA GLU A 372 -21.79 -6.49 -12.16
C GLU A 372 -21.41 -6.51 -10.66
N VAL A 373 -21.92 -7.46 -9.91
CA VAL A 373 -21.56 -7.65 -8.51
C VAL A 373 -20.11 -8.14 -8.40
N ASN A 374 -19.71 -9.11 -9.22
CA ASN A 374 -18.34 -9.63 -9.26
C ASN A 374 -17.34 -8.51 -9.56
N ARG A 375 -17.61 -7.68 -10.57
CA ARG A 375 -16.81 -6.50 -10.93
C ARG A 375 -16.78 -5.45 -9.83
N TYR A 376 -17.91 -5.19 -9.15
CA TYR A 376 -17.94 -4.28 -8.02
C TYR A 376 -16.98 -4.70 -6.91
N PHE A 377 -17.04 -5.97 -6.49
CA PHE A 377 -16.14 -6.50 -5.46
C PHE A 377 -14.69 -6.55 -5.94
N GLY A 378 -14.44 -6.90 -7.20
CA GLY A 378 -13.11 -6.88 -7.78
C GLY A 378 -12.46 -5.49 -7.76
N ARG A 379 -13.19 -4.46 -8.20
CA ARG A 379 -12.73 -3.05 -8.13
C ARG A 379 -12.48 -2.59 -6.70
N MET A 380 -13.35 -2.94 -5.76
CA MET A 380 -13.19 -2.58 -4.35
C MET A 380 -11.94 -3.20 -3.73
N LEU A 381 -11.68 -4.49 -4.00
CA LEU A 381 -10.53 -5.21 -3.43
C LEU A 381 -9.20 -4.83 -4.08
N SER A 382 -9.19 -4.60 -5.39
CA SER A 382 -7.99 -4.18 -6.12
C SER A 382 -7.58 -2.73 -5.86
N GLY A 383 -8.52 -1.89 -5.40
CA GLY A 383 -8.35 -0.45 -5.28
C GLY A 383 -8.43 0.31 -6.62
N LEU A 384 -8.63 -0.39 -7.76
CA LEU A 384 -8.74 0.23 -9.10
C LEU A 384 -9.95 1.15 -9.23
N GLY A 385 -10.95 1.00 -8.34
CA GLY A 385 -12.10 1.91 -8.24
C GLY A 385 -11.78 3.26 -7.59
N THR A 386 -10.61 3.45 -7.01
CA THR A 386 -10.24 4.70 -6.32
C THR A 386 -10.21 5.87 -7.29
N ARG A 387 -10.86 6.97 -6.89
CA ARG A 387 -10.85 8.24 -7.61
C ARG A 387 -10.70 9.38 -6.61
N TYR A 388 -9.70 10.21 -6.80
CA TYR A 388 -9.51 11.43 -5.99
C TYR A 388 -10.37 12.57 -6.55
N GLU A 389 -10.90 13.38 -5.65
CA GLU A 389 -11.52 14.65 -6.02
C GLU A 389 -10.43 15.64 -6.42
N LEU A 390 -10.61 16.28 -7.57
CA LEU A 390 -9.68 17.28 -8.08
C LEU A 390 -10.20 18.68 -7.75
N PRO A 391 -9.32 19.65 -7.40
CA PRO A 391 -9.75 20.99 -7.01
C PRO A 391 -10.14 21.90 -8.21
N TYR A 392 -10.41 21.30 -9.36
CA TYR A 392 -10.83 21.95 -10.60
C TYR A 392 -11.77 20.99 -11.38
N PRO A 393 -12.60 21.53 -12.30
CA PRO A 393 -13.45 20.69 -13.14
C PRO A 393 -12.63 19.74 -14.02
N ALA A 394 -13.02 18.46 -14.03
CA ALA A 394 -12.41 17.43 -14.87
C ALA A 394 -13.51 16.58 -15.51
N THR A 395 -13.54 16.52 -16.83
CA THR A 395 -14.60 15.87 -17.61
C THR A 395 -14.22 14.46 -18.05
N HIS A 396 -12.92 14.18 -18.22
CA HIS A 396 -12.46 12.86 -18.69
C HIS A 396 -12.62 11.78 -17.61
N PRO A 397 -13.12 10.56 -17.95
CA PRO A 397 -13.35 9.49 -16.97
C PRO A 397 -12.12 9.05 -16.17
N LEU A 398 -10.91 9.18 -16.72
CA LEU A 398 -9.66 8.84 -16.05
C LEU A 398 -9.21 9.90 -15.03
N ALA A 399 -9.69 11.13 -15.10
CA ALA A 399 -9.27 12.19 -14.19
C ALA A 399 -9.55 11.83 -12.72
N GLY A 400 -8.55 11.97 -11.87
CA GLY A 400 -8.56 11.56 -10.46
C GLY A 400 -8.27 10.07 -10.22
N ARG A 401 -8.13 9.25 -11.27
CA ARG A 401 -7.83 7.81 -11.17
C ARG A 401 -6.36 7.51 -11.42
N ALA A 402 -5.90 6.35 -10.98
CA ALA A 402 -4.59 5.83 -11.35
C ALA A 402 -4.55 5.52 -12.85
N CYS A 403 -3.57 6.10 -13.55
CA CYS A 403 -3.36 5.87 -14.97
C CYS A 403 -2.92 4.42 -15.21
N PRO A 404 -3.56 3.68 -16.13
CA PRO A 404 -3.04 2.39 -16.59
C PRO A 404 -1.64 2.54 -17.19
N ASP A 405 -0.89 1.45 -17.28
CA ASP A 405 0.42 1.45 -17.96
C ASP A 405 0.23 1.41 -19.48
N LEU A 406 -0.07 2.58 -20.05
CA LEU A 406 -0.42 2.77 -21.45
C LEU A 406 0.74 2.39 -22.39
N ARG A 407 0.41 1.81 -23.55
CA ARG A 407 1.35 1.68 -24.69
C ARG A 407 1.36 2.94 -25.52
N LEU A 408 2.55 3.52 -25.66
CA LEU A 408 2.78 4.84 -26.26
C LEU A 408 3.73 4.70 -27.45
N VAL A 409 3.37 5.25 -28.59
CA VAL A 409 4.27 5.41 -29.74
C VAL A 409 4.87 6.81 -29.69
N THR A 410 6.19 6.89 -29.60
CA THR A 410 6.92 8.16 -29.60
C THR A 410 7.10 8.71 -31.02
N GLY A 411 7.36 10.01 -31.16
CA GLY A 411 7.61 10.66 -32.45
C GLY A 411 8.73 10.06 -33.27
N THR A 412 9.65 9.28 -32.63
CA THR A 412 10.71 8.53 -33.32
C THR A 412 10.26 7.14 -33.79
N GLY A 413 8.98 6.77 -33.60
CA GLY A 413 8.39 5.50 -34.03
C GLY A 413 8.63 4.34 -33.07
N GLY A 414 9.32 4.54 -31.94
CA GLY A 414 9.51 3.53 -30.90
C GLY A 414 8.25 3.35 -30.04
N THR A 415 7.98 2.12 -29.59
CA THR A 415 6.93 1.86 -28.60
C THR A 415 7.53 1.86 -27.20
N ARG A 416 6.89 2.55 -26.27
CA ARG A 416 7.22 2.58 -24.84
C ARG A 416 5.97 2.43 -23.98
N THR A 417 6.16 2.00 -22.74
CA THR A 417 5.09 2.07 -21.73
C THR A 417 5.12 3.42 -20.99
N LEU A 418 3.98 3.78 -20.40
CA LEU A 418 3.93 4.96 -19.54
C LEU A 418 4.92 4.88 -18.38
N SER A 419 5.08 3.69 -17.80
CA SER A 419 6.03 3.43 -16.70
C SER A 419 7.47 3.78 -17.08
N GLU A 420 7.89 3.50 -18.31
CA GLU A 420 9.23 3.83 -18.82
C GLU A 420 9.47 5.35 -18.95
N LEU A 421 8.40 6.15 -19.10
CA LEU A 421 8.50 7.60 -19.18
C LEU A 421 8.44 8.28 -17.79
N CYS A 422 7.97 7.58 -16.76
CA CYS A 422 7.77 8.14 -15.41
C CYS A 422 8.99 8.00 -14.48
N GLY A 423 10.11 7.47 -14.96
CA GLY A 423 11.29 7.11 -14.14
C GLY A 423 11.94 8.28 -13.40
N SER A 424 11.78 9.52 -13.88
CA SER A 424 12.30 10.72 -13.23
C SER A 424 11.62 11.05 -11.88
N GLY A 425 10.44 10.50 -11.59
CA GLY A 425 9.62 10.87 -10.44
C GLY A 425 8.98 12.26 -10.55
N ARG A 426 9.07 12.91 -11.72
CA ARG A 426 8.44 14.21 -12.00
C ARG A 426 7.02 13.99 -12.57
N PRO A 427 6.12 14.97 -12.48
CA PRO A 427 4.90 14.98 -13.27
C PRO A 427 5.21 14.84 -14.75
N LEU A 428 4.36 14.14 -15.49
CA LEU A 428 4.53 13.88 -16.92
C LEU A 428 3.28 14.35 -17.70
N LEU A 429 3.48 15.22 -18.68
CA LEU A 429 2.48 15.51 -19.69
C LEU A 429 2.80 14.69 -20.94
N VAL A 430 1.92 13.75 -21.28
CA VAL A 430 1.91 13.12 -22.61
C VAL A 430 0.88 13.85 -23.49
N HIS A 431 1.23 14.16 -24.72
CA HIS A 431 0.30 14.80 -25.65
C HIS A 431 0.38 14.20 -27.05
N ALA A 432 -0.77 14.16 -27.73
CA ALA A 432 -0.83 13.72 -29.11
C ALA A 432 -0.18 14.74 -30.05
N PRO A 433 0.39 14.29 -31.20
CA PRO A 433 0.98 15.21 -32.19
C PRO A 433 -0.01 16.26 -32.74
N PHE A 434 -1.32 15.93 -32.75
CA PHE A 434 -2.36 16.85 -33.21
C PHE A 434 -2.95 17.76 -32.10
N GLN A 435 -2.36 17.72 -30.87
CA GLN A 435 -2.69 18.59 -29.75
C GLN A 435 -1.44 19.36 -29.27
N PRO A 436 -0.71 20.08 -30.13
CA PRO A 436 0.50 20.82 -29.72
C PRO A 436 0.21 21.92 -28.70
N GLU A 437 -1.03 22.44 -28.68
CA GLU A 437 -1.49 23.45 -27.73
C GLU A 437 -1.38 22.99 -26.27
N ALA A 438 -1.44 21.66 -26.00
CA ALA A 438 -1.24 21.12 -24.66
C ALA A 438 0.24 21.33 -24.18
N ALA A 439 1.20 21.08 -25.07
CA ALA A 439 2.62 21.32 -24.77
C ALA A 439 2.93 22.82 -24.68
N GLU A 440 2.29 23.65 -25.50
CA GLU A 440 2.43 25.12 -25.46
C GLU A 440 1.89 25.68 -24.14
N ALA A 441 0.70 25.24 -23.69
CA ALA A 441 0.12 25.64 -22.42
C ALA A 441 1.00 25.24 -21.21
N ALA A 442 1.74 24.14 -21.32
CA ALA A 442 2.64 23.65 -20.28
C ALA A 442 4.02 24.30 -20.26
N GLN A 443 4.37 25.16 -21.25
CA GLN A 443 5.68 25.82 -21.35
C GLN A 443 6.15 26.48 -20.06
N PRO A 444 5.33 27.25 -19.31
CA PRO A 444 5.75 27.87 -18.07
C PRO A 444 6.26 26.89 -17.01
N TRP A 445 5.84 25.62 -17.04
CA TRP A 445 6.20 24.61 -16.05
C TRP A 445 7.29 23.61 -16.50
N ARG A 446 7.93 23.82 -17.66
CA ARG A 446 8.93 22.87 -18.19
C ARG A 446 10.09 22.59 -17.23
N GLY A 447 10.41 23.50 -16.33
CA GLY A 447 11.39 23.26 -15.27
C GLY A 447 10.97 22.20 -14.24
N ALA A 448 9.66 22.03 -14.01
CA ALA A 448 9.08 21.11 -13.02
C ALA A 448 8.31 19.91 -13.62
N LEU A 449 8.18 19.84 -14.95
CA LEU A 449 7.34 18.90 -15.68
C LEU A 449 8.12 18.25 -16.82
N ASP A 450 7.97 16.94 -17.00
CA ASP A 450 8.42 16.24 -18.19
C ASP A 450 7.31 16.28 -19.24
N VAL A 451 7.67 16.46 -20.52
CA VAL A 451 6.69 16.53 -21.63
C VAL A 451 7.15 15.59 -22.74
N ALA A 452 6.22 14.75 -23.20
CA ALA A 452 6.46 13.78 -24.27
C ALA A 452 5.35 13.83 -25.32
N GLU A 453 5.74 13.97 -26.61
CA GLU A 453 4.83 13.80 -27.73
C GLU A 453 4.69 12.30 -28.03
N VAL A 454 3.47 11.79 -27.97
CA VAL A 454 3.16 10.37 -28.11
C VAL A 454 1.80 10.14 -28.77
N THR A 455 1.60 8.93 -29.34
CA THR A 455 0.27 8.42 -29.69
C THR A 455 -0.10 7.28 -28.76
N VAL A 456 -1.23 7.40 -28.05
CA VAL A 456 -1.77 6.34 -27.18
C VAL A 456 -2.37 5.24 -28.07
N ARG A 457 -2.05 3.96 -27.79
CA ARG A 457 -2.50 2.83 -28.62
C ARG A 457 -3.65 2.04 -28.03
N ASP A 458 -3.76 2.02 -26.69
CA ASP A 458 -4.68 1.10 -26.01
C ASP A 458 -6.03 1.74 -25.67
N ARG A 459 -6.20 3.05 -25.98
CA ARG A 459 -7.39 3.81 -25.60
C ARG A 459 -7.71 4.89 -26.64
N ASP A 460 -8.75 4.66 -27.40
CA ASP A 460 -9.22 5.61 -28.41
C ASP A 460 -9.88 6.87 -27.80
N ASP A 461 -10.28 6.79 -26.52
CA ASP A 461 -10.86 7.90 -25.76
C ASP A 461 -9.81 8.85 -25.17
N LEU A 462 -8.50 8.54 -25.27
CA LEU A 462 -7.42 9.30 -24.66
C LEU A 462 -6.39 9.75 -25.71
N ALA A 463 -6.18 11.05 -25.82
CA ALA A 463 -5.16 11.64 -26.69
C ALA A 463 -4.01 12.26 -25.89
N SER A 464 -4.32 12.99 -24.82
CA SER A 464 -3.32 13.64 -23.95
C SER A 464 -3.69 13.49 -22.49
N ALA A 465 -2.65 13.44 -21.61
CA ALA A 465 -2.86 13.36 -20.17
C ALA A 465 -1.71 14.00 -19.38
N LEU A 466 -2.06 14.66 -18.28
CA LEU A 466 -1.14 15.08 -17.24
C LEU A 466 -1.16 14.07 -16.09
N ILE A 467 -0.03 13.42 -15.86
CA ILE A 467 0.12 12.36 -14.86
C ILE A 467 0.96 12.91 -13.69
N ARG A 468 0.46 12.81 -12.46
CA ARG A 468 1.19 13.14 -11.24
C ARG A 468 2.29 12.12 -10.96
N PRO A 469 3.30 12.45 -10.12
CA PRO A 469 4.35 11.50 -9.74
C PRO A 469 3.83 10.18 -9.13
N ASP A 470 2.68 10.22 -8.44
CA ASP A 470 2.01 9.05 -7.88
C ASP A 470 1.23 8.21 -8.90
N GLY A 471 1.26 8.61 -10.17
CA GLY A 471 0.55 7.94 -11.26
C GLY A 471 -0.92 8.33 -11.40
N THR A 472 -1.41 9.28 -10.61
CA THR A 472 -2.78 9.79 -10.75
C THR A 472 -2.91 10.68 -11.97
N VAL A 473 -3.97 10.50 -12.76
CA VAL A 473 -4.31 11.40 -13.88
C VAL A 473 -4.86 12.69 -13.33
N ALA A 474 -4.08 13.75 -13.41
CA ALA A 474 -4.50 15.08 -13.00
C ALA A 474 -5.42 15.73 -14.04
N TRP A 475 -5.14 15.52 -15.32
CA TRP A 475 -5.95 16.01 -16.44
C TRP A 475 -5.83 15.04 -17.62
N ALA A 476 -6.87 14.95 -18.43
CA ALA A 476 -6.86 14.18 -19.66
C ALA A 476 -7.78 14.78 -20.70
N SER A 477 -7.45 14.55 -21.98
CA SER A 477 -8.19 14.99 -23.14
C SER A 477 -8.37 13.82 -24.12
N GLY A 478 -9.58 13.72 -24.68
CA GLY A 478 -9.89 12.79 -25.77
C GLY A 478 -9.48 13.32 -27.15
N PRO A 479 -9.86 12.62 -28.24
CA PRO A 479 -9.64 13.10 -29.60
C PRO A 479 -10.37 14.42 -29.85
N GLY A 480 -9.67 15.43 -30.36
CA GLY A 480 -10.15 16.79 -30.55
C GLY A 480 -9.15 17.81 -30.03
N PRO A 481 -9.47 19.12 -30.06
CA PRO A 481 -8.61 20.12 -29.45
C PRO A 481 -8.49 19.92 -27.94
N ALA A 482 -7.27 20.12 -27.40
CA ALA A 482 -7.04 20.04 -25.95
C ALA A 482 -7.67 21.22 -25.22
N ASP A 483 -8.39 20.95 -24.12
CA ASP A 483 -8.87 22.01 -23.22
C ASP A 483 -7.70 22.56 -22.38
N THR A 484 -7.03 23.59 -22.94
CA THR A 484 -5.88 24.24 -22.30
C THR A 484 -6.25 25.04 -21.05
N VAL A 485 -7.51 25.41 -20.87
CA VAL A 485 -7.99 26.13 -19.68
C VAL A 485 -7.98 25.17 -18.48
N THR A 486 -8.57 23.99 -18.61
CA THR A 486 -8.58 22.97 -17.55
C THR A 486 -7.20 22.37 -17.34
N LEU A 487 -6.36 22.20 -18.38
CA LEU A 487 -4.96 21.80 -18.25
C LEU A 487 -4.17 22.83 -17.41
N THR A 488 -4.32 24.12 -17.71
CA THR A 488 -3.64 25.18 -16.95
C THR A 488 -4.09 25.21 -15.50
N ALA A 489 -5.37 24.98 -15.22
CA ALA A 489 -5.89 24.85 -13.85
C ALA A 489 -5.25 23.65 -13.12
N ALA A 490 -5.12 22.51 -13.81
CA ALA A 490 -4.44 21.33 -13.26
C ALA A 490 -2.96 21.57 -12.99
N LEU A 491 -2.23 22.21 -13.92
CA LEU A 491 -0.82 22.56 -13.75
C LEU A 491 -0.60 23.47 -12.53
N ARG A 492 -1.44 24.49 -12.36
CA ARG A 492 -1.37 25.42 -11.20
C ARG A 492 -1.69 24.75 -9.87
N ALA A 493 -2.58 23.77 -9.86
CA ALA A 493 -2.96 23.08 -8.64
C ALA A 493 -1.84 22.16 -8.11
N TRP A 494 -1.03 21.58 -9.01
CA TRP A 494 -0.08 20.54 -8.65
C TRP A 494 1.40 20.96 -8.77
N LEU A 495 1.70 22.02 -9.48
CA LEU A 495 3.06 22.48 -9.74
C LEU A 495 3.27 23.89 -9.19
N PRO A 496 4.51 24.22 -8.78
CA PRO A 496 4.81 25.58 -8.37
C PRO A 496 4.54 26.55 -9.52
N PRO A 497 4.22 27.82 -9.22
CA PRO A 497 4.17 28.85 -10.25
C PRO A 497 5.52 28.88 -10.98
N ALA A 498 5.46 29.10 -12.28
CA ALA A 498 6.61 29.13 -13.17
C ALA A 498 7.51 30.35 -12.89
#